data_cc68ae3316b20d9b99db63ebb0f9b9ca
#
_entry.id   cc68ae3316b20d9b99db63ebb0f9b9ca
#
_cell.length_a   1.000
_cell.length_b   1.000
_cell.length_c   1.000
_cell.angle_alpha   90.00
_cell.angle_beta   90.00
_cell.angle_gamma   90.00
#
_symmetry.space_group_name_H-M   'P 1'
#
loop_
_entity.id
_entity.type
_entity.pdbx_description
1 polymer ?
#
loop_
_entity_poly.entity_id
_entity_poly.type
_entity_poly.pdbx_seq_one_letter_code
_entity_poly.pdbx_strand_id
1 'polypeptide(L)'
;MEYFRKAELRDGTPCTLRSAEPEDAPDLCVLMRRTAEESEYLALSPEEVPAAEAERRFIAEIKDSAASAVICAFLYGRAAGSLLLRPVSQRKKCSHRAEIGLSVLQSCQGRGIGSLLMEAAVEAARRAGFLRLELAAAVSNRRAAALYRKFAFEPCGLLPCGIRLGSGKYEDLQIMSRSV
;
A
#
# COMPACT_ATOMS: atom_id res chain seq x y z
N MET A 1 1.21 -15.05 3.86
CA MET A 1 1.47 -14.50 5.23
C MET A 1 0.15 -13.96 5.79
N GLU A 2 -0.27 -14.41 6.98
CA GLU A 2 -1.53 -13.96 7.59
C GLU A 2 -1.29 -12.76 8.53
N TYR A 3 -2.15 -11.76 8.43
CA TYR A 3 -2.23 -10.59 9.30
C TYR A 3 -3.67 -10.38 9.76
N PHE A 4 -3.85 -10.11 11.05
CA PHE A 4 -5.15 -9.76 11.61
C PHE A 4 -4.97 -8.85 12.83
N ARG A 5 -5.69 -7.72 12.85
CA ARG A 5 -5.73 -6.79 13.97
C ARG A 5 -7.05 -6.04 13.99
N LYS A 6 -7.69 -5.96 15.14
CA LYS A 6 -8.77 -5.01 15.40
C LYS A 6 -8.19 -3.72 15.95
N ALA A 7 -8.65 -2.59 15.47
CA ALA A 7 -8.24 -1.26 15.88
C ALA A 7 -9.45 -0.32 15.94
N GLU A 8 -9.27 0.81 16.57
CA GLU A 8 -10.21 1.90 16.60
C GLU A 8 -9.59 3.12 15.92
N LEU A 9 -10.33 3.77 15.04
CA LEU A 9 -9.90 5.00 14.39
C LEU A 9 -9.95 6.17 15.36
N ARG A 10 -9.37 7.31 14.99
CA ARG A 10 -9.35 8.52 15.83
C ARG A 10 -10.72 9.04 16.22
N ASP A 11 -11.75 8.73 15.45
CA ASP A 11 -13.13 9.12 15.65
C ASP A 11 -13.99 8.03 16.34
N GLY A 12 -13.34 6.99 16.90
CA GLY A 12 -14.02 5.87 17.56
C GLY A 12 -14.56 4.80 16.62
N THR A 13 -14.39 4.93 15.28
CA THR A 13 -14.90 3.94 14.33
C THR A 13 -14.11 2.64 14.43
N PRO A 14 -14.75 1.47 14.59
CA PRO A 14 -14.08 0.19 14.53
C PRO A 14 -13.45 -0.06 13.15
N CYS A 15 -12.20 -0.51 13.14
CA CYS A 15 -11.46 -0.85 11.94
C CYS A 15 -10.85 -2.24 12.09
N THR A 16 -11.04 -3.10 11.10
CA THR A 16 -10.37 -4.40 11.04
C THR A 16 -9.28 -4.35 9.98
N LEU A 17 -8.03 -4.58 10.39
CA LEU A 17 -6.95 -4.81 9.43
C LEU A 17 -6.72 -6.32 9.30
N ARG A 18 -6.74 -6.82 8.09
CA ARG A 18 -6.42 -8.23 7.81
C ARG A 18 -5.85 -8.42 6.42
N SER A 19 -5.19 -9.56 6.24
CA SER A 19 -4.84 -10.02 4.90
C SER A 19 -6.09 -10.12 4.03
N ALA A 20 -5.94 -9.77 2.75
CA ALA A 20 -6.99 -9.96 1.77
C ALA A 20 -7.24 -11.45 1.54
N GLU A 21 -8.52 -11.80 1.37
CA GLU A 21 -8.96 -13.10 0.92
C GLU A 21 -9.40 -13.02 -0.55
N PRO A 22 -9.35 -14.12 -1.33
CA PRO A 22 -9.79 -14.12 -2.73
C PRO A 22 -11.21 -13.58 -2.93
N GLU A 23 -12.07 -13.76 -1.94
CA GLU A 23 -13.46 -13.29 -1.92
C GLU A 23 -13.57 -11.76 -1.82
N ASP A 24 -12.52 -11.08 -1.34
CA ASP A 24 -12.47 -9.61 -1.26
C ASP A 24 -12.21 -8.95 -2.63
N ALA A 25 -11.81 -9.72 -3.64
CA ALA A 25 -11.40 -9.17 -4.93
C ALA A 25 -12.40 -8.17 -5.55
N PRO A 26 -13.72 -8.40 -5.55
CA PRO A 26 -14.66 -7.41 -6.07
C PRO A 26 -14.61 -6.08 -5.30
N ASP A 27 -14.50 -6.12 -3.96
CA ASP A 27 -14.45 -4.93 -3.11
C ASP A 27 -13.11 -4.20 -3.27
N LEU A 28 -12.01 -4.94 -3.45
CA LEU A 28 -10.69 -4.37 -3.71
C LEU A 28 -10.60 -3.73 -5.10
N CYS A 29 -11.22 -4.29 -6.14
CA CYS A 29 -11.33 -3.63 -7.44
C CYS A 29 -12.09 -2.30 -7.34
N VAL A 30 -13.16 -2.24 -6.54
CA VAL A 30 -13.90 -0.98 -6.27
C VAL A 30 -12.99 0.01 -5.54
N LEU A 31 -12.27 -0.42 -4.50
CA LEU A 31 -11.30 0.39 -3.77
C LEU A 31 -10.23 0.96 -4.71
N MET A 32 -9.58 0.10 -5.51
CA MET A 32 -8.53 0.51 -6.46
C MET A 32 -9.04 1.54 -7.46
N ARG A 33 -10.21 1.29 -8.07
CA ARG A 33 -10.82 2.23 -9.04
C ARG A 33 -11.08 3.59 -8.41
N ARG A 34 -11.73 3.61 -7.24
CA ARG A 34 -12.04 4.86 -6.54
C ARG A 34 -10.77 5.62 -6.14
N THR A 35 -9.78 4.93 -5.57
CA THR A 35 -8.54 5.60 -5.16
C THR A 35 -7.74 6.12 -6.36
N ALA A 36 -7.79 5.44 -7.51
CA ALA A 36 -7.19 5.92 -8.76
C ALA A 36 -7.93 7.16 -9.34
N GLU A 37 -9.27 7.20 -9.25
CA GLU A 37 -10.07 8.37 -9.63
C GLU A 37 -9.84 9.57 -8.71
N GLU A 38 -9.64 9.33 -7.41
CA GLU A 38 -9.48 10.34 -6.37
C GLU A 38 -8.05 10.91 -6.26
N SER A 39 -7.05 10.25 -6.84
CA SER A 39 -5.64 10.59 -6.64
C SER A 39 -4.82 10.55 -7.92
N GLU A 40 -4.25 11.68 -8.29
CA GLU A 40 -3.29 11.77 -9.41
C GLU A 40 -1.91 11.16 -9.12
N TYR A 41 -1.64 10.74 -7.86
CA TYR A 41 -0.34 10.24 -7.39
C TYR A 41 -0.23 8.71 -7.42
N LEU A 42 -1.30 8.00 -7.73
CA LEU A 42 -1.25 6.54 -7.90
C LEU A 42 -0.77 6.21 -9.32
N ALA A 43 0.14 5.25 -9.42
CA ALA A 43 0.63 4.79 -10.72
C ALA A 43 -0.44 4.00 -11.50
N LEU A 44 -1.45 3.48 -10.82
CA LEU A 44 -2.57 2.76 -11.42
C LEU A 44 -3.63 3.75 -11.89
N SER A 45 -3.98 3.73 -13.18
CA SER A 45 -5.11 4.47 -13.74
C SER A 45 -6.43 3.68 -13.55
N PRO A 46 -7.59 4.35 -13.50
CA PRO A 46 -8.88 3.68 -13.29
C PRO A 46 -9.19 2.59 -14.32
N GLU A 47 -8.77 2.78 -15.58
CA GLU A 47 -8.94 1.83 -16.68
C GLU A 47 -8.03 0.61 -16.60
N GLU A 48 -6.94 0.69 -15.82
CA GLU A 48 -5.97 -0.39 -15.61
C GLU A 48 -6.36 -1.31 -14.44
N VAL A 49 -7.42 -0.98 -13.70
CA VAL A 49 -7.90 -1.80 -12.59
C VAL A 49 -8.29 -3.18 -13.13
N PRO A 50 -7.73 -4.27 -12.58
CA PRO A 50 -7.99 -5.62 -13.08
C PRO A 50 -9.45 -6.01 -12.93
N ALA A 51 -9.89 -6.98 -13.72
CA ALA A 51 -11.16 -7.65 -13.48
C ALA A 51 -11.09 -8.43 -12.16
N ALA A 52 -12.23 -8.56 -11.46
CA ALA A 52 -12.28 -9.21 -10.14
C ALA A 52 -11.71 -10.63 -10.14
N GLU A 53 -11.85 -11.38 -11.25
CA GLU A 53 -11.27 -12.72 -11.36
C GLU A 53 -9.74 -12.73 -11.46
N ALA A 54 -9.14 -11.72 -12.09
CA ALA A 54 -7.69 -11.56 -12.13
C ALA A 54 -7.14 -11.15 -10.74
N GLU A 55 -7.85 -10.24 -10.07
CA GLU A 55 -7.51 -9.83 -8.69
C GLU A 55 -7.67 -11.00 -7.70
N ARG A 56 -8.69 -11.82 -7.86
CA ARG A 56 -8.89 -13.04 -7.06
C ARG A 56 -7.69 -13.97 -7.15
N ARG A 57 -7.21 -14.24 -8.38
CA ARG A 57 -6.01 -15.08 -8.60
C ARG A 57 -4.77 -14.45 -8.00
N PHE A 58 -4.57 -13.16 -8.18
CA PHE A 58 -3.44 -12.44 -7.58
C PHE A 58 -3.44 -12.53 -6.05
N ILE A 59 -4.59 -12.34 -5.41
CA ILE A 59 -4.72 -12.47 -3.95
C ILE A 59 -4.41 -13.91 -3.50
N ALA A 60 -4.90 -14.93 -4.21
CA ALA A 60 -4.60 -16.32 -3.90
C ALA A 60 -3.09 -16.62 -3.99
N GLU A 61 -2.42 -16.16 -5.04
CA GLU A 61 -0.96 -16.30 -5.19
C GLU A 61 -0.18 -15.60 -4.06
N ILE A 62 -0.60 -14.38 -3.70
CA ILE A 62 0.02 -13.60 -2.60
C ILE A 62 -0.20 -14.30 -1.25
N LYS A 63 -1.36 -14.90 -1.02
CA LYS A 63 -1.70 -15.58 0.24
C LYS A 63 -0.73 -16.73 0.52
N ASP A 64 -0.33 -17.46 -0.51
CA ASP A 64 0.63 -18.57 -0.39
C ASP A 64 2.08 -18.10 -0.25
N SER A 65 2.33 -16.80 -0.43
CA SER A 65 3.68 -16.22 -0.32
C SER A 65 4.09 -16.01 1.13
N ALA A 66 5.29 -16.45 1.50
CA ALA A 66 5.89 -16.11 2.79
C ALA A 66 6.45 -14.66 2.84
N ALA A 67 6.66 -14.03 1.68
CA ALA A 67 7.36 -12.77 1.54
C ALA A 67 6.49 -11.62 0.99
N SER A 68 5.23 -11.90 0.65
CA SER A 68 4.32 -10.88 0.13
C SER A 68 3.02 -10.88 0.91
N ALA A 69 2.35 -9.73 0.99
CA ALA A 69 1.05 -9.61 1.62
C ALA A 69 0.23 -8.48 0.99
N VAL A 70 -1.06 -8.70 0.83
CA VAL A 70 -2.05 -7.63 0.67
C VAL A 70 -2.78 -7.50 1.99
N ILE A 71 -2.64 -6.37 2.68
CA ILE A 71 -3.30 -6.09 3.96
C ILE A 71 -4.31 -4.96 3.74
N CYS A 72 -5.55 -5.21 4.13
CA CYS A 72 -6.63 -4.27 3.92
C CYS A 72 -7.21 -3.77 5.25
N ALA A 73 -7.62 -2.51 5.26
CA ALA A 73 -8.39 -1.90 6.34
C ALA A 73 -9.86 -1.90 5.96
N PHE A 74 -10.67 -2.57 6.78
CA PHE A 74 -12.10 -2.69 6.58
C PHE A 74 -12.88 -1.85 7.60
N LEU A 75 -13.83 -1.08 7.10
CA LEU A 75 -14.82 -0.36 7.91
C LEU A 75 -16.21 -0.90 7.55
N TYR A 76 -16.96 -1.34 8.55
CA TYR A 76 -18.30 -1.91 8.34
C TYR A 76 -18.33 -2.99 7.24
N GLY A 77 -17.29 -3.81 7.18
CA GLY A 77 -17.16 -4.89 6.20
C GLY A 77 -16.73 -4.47 4.79
N ARG A 78 -16.45 -3.17 4.53
CA ARG A 78 -16.01 -2.65 3.23
C ARG A 78 -14.57 -2.20 3.28
N ALA A 79 -13.80 -2.45 2.23
CA ALA A 79 -12.43 -2.02 2.12
C ALA A 79 -12.33 -0.49 2.03
N ALA A 80 -11.60 0.12 2.95
CA ALA A 80 -11.37 1.56 3.04
C ALA A 80 -9.92 1.97 2.68
N GLY A 81 -9.02 1.01 2.66
CA GLY A 81 -7.64 1.19 2.25
C GLY A 81 -6.94 -0.16 2.13
N SER A 82 -5.87 -0.20 1.36
CA SER A 82 -5.05 -1.39 1.14
C SER A 82 -3.57 -1.07 1.15
N LEU A 83 -2.78 -2.06 1.49
CA LEU A 83 -1.33 -2.07 1.45
C LEU A 83 -0.88 -3.33 0.72
N LEU A 84 0.00 -3.18 -0.24
CA LEU A 84 0.78 -4.27 -0.84
C LEU A 84 2.19 -4.22 -0.29
N LEU A 85 2.67 -5.35 0.22
CA LEU A 85 4.07 -5.62 0.56
C LEU A 85 4.58 -6.71 -0.36
N ARG A 86 5.73 -6.50 -1.01
CA ARG A 86 6.37 -7.52 -1.85
C ARG A 86 7.89 -7.35 -1.90
N PRO A 87 8.66 -8.43 -2.18
CA PRO A 87 10.10 -8.32 -2.41
C PRO A 87 10.40 -7.39 -3.59
N VAL A 88 11.43 -6.55 -3.47
CA VAL A 88 11.93 -5.73 -4.59
C VAL A 88 12.47 -6.61 -5.72
N SER A 89 12.98 -7.81 -5.38
CA SER A 89 13.55 -8.75 -6.34
C SER A 89 13.53 -10.17 -5.78
N GLN A 90 13.36 -11.15 -6.67
CA GLN A 90 13.47 -12.58 -6.34
C GLN A 90 14.93 -13.05 -6.21
N ARG A 91 15.90 -12.20 -6.55
CA ARG A 91 17.33 -12.57 -6.51
C ARG A 91 17.83 -12.59 -5.07
N LYS A 92 18.52 -13.67 -4.68
CA LYS A 92 19.05 -13.91 -3.32
C LYS A 92 19.81 -12.71 -2.73
N LYS A 93 20.63 -12.02 -3.52
CA LYS A 93 21.40 -10.83 -3.06
C LYS A 93 20.54 -9.61 -2.77
N CYS A 94 19.27 -9.58 -3.20
CA CYS A 94 18.31 -8.49 -2.99
C CYS A 94 17.13 -8.90 -2.10
N SER A 95 17.07 -10.15 -1.62
CA SER A 95 15.93 -10.72 -0.89
C SER A 95 15.66 -10.09 0.48
N HIS A 96 16.61 -9.28 0.98
CA HIS A 96 16.46 -8.53 2.23
C HIS A 96 15.65 -7.22 2.07
N ARG A 97 15.21 -6.89 0.85
CA ARG A 97 14.53 -5.64 0.51
C ARG A 97 13.10 -5.93 0.09
N ALA A 98 12.17 -5.15 0.61
CA ALA A 98 10.78 -5.16 0.16
C ALA A 98 10.31 -3.76 -0.20
N GLU A 99 9.37 -3.68 -1.11
CA GLU A 99 8.67 -2.46 -1.44
C GLU A 99 7.24 -2.51 -0.93
N ILE A 100 6.69 -1.34 -0.64
CA ILE A 100 5.31 -1.16 -0.24
C ILE A 100 4.62 -0.12 -1.10
N GLY A 101 3.34 -0.37 -1.38
CA GLY A 101 2.40 0.60 -1.91
C GLY A 101 1.14 0.61 -1.06
N LEU A 102 0.57 1.77 -0.80
CA LEU A 102 -0.67 1.87 -0.05
C LEU A 102 -1.61 2.92 -0.66
N SER A 103 -2.90 2.65 -0.53
CA SER A 103 -3.96 3.59 -0.88
C SER A 103 -5.04 3.62 0.19
N VAL A 104 -5.70 4.77 0.35
CA VAL A 104 -6.82 4.96 1.28
C VAL A 104 -7.85 5.85 0.59
N LEU A 105 -9.12 5.44 0.58
CA LEU A 105 -10.24 6.24 0.07
C LEU A 105 -10.19 7.66 0.61
N GLN A 106 -10.41 8.66 -0.23
CA GLN A 106 -10.36 10.07 0.16
C GLN A 106 -11.31 10.37 1.32
N SER A 107 -12.52 9.81 1.31
CA SER A 107 -13.51 9.94 2.38
C SER A 107 -13.09 9.32 3.73
N CYS A 108 -12.10 8.44 3.72
CA CYS A 108 -11.58 7.75 4.89
C CYS A 108 -10.22 8.28 5.36
N GLN A 109 -9.66 9.25 4.65
CA GLN A 109 -8.37 9.87 4.99
C GLN A 109 -8.46 10.74 6.24
N GLY A 110 -7.34 10.97 6.92
CA GLY A 110 -7.27 11.78 8.15
C GLY A 110 -7.70 11.05 9.44
N ARG A 111 -8.34 9.89 9.32
CA ARG A 111 -8.90 9.10 10.43
C ARG A 111 -7.88 8.11 11.05
N GLY A 112 -6.69 7.97 10.49
CA GLY A 112 -5.63 7.11 11.04
C GLY A 112 -5.36 5.83 10.23
N ILE A 113 -6.18 5.48 9.23
CA ILE A 113 -6.05 4.24 8.44
C ILE A 113 -4.66 4.10 7.82
N GLY A 114 -4.13 5.15 7.19
CA GLY A 114 -2.77 5.11 6.62
C GLY A 114 -1.69 4.79 7.66
N SER A 115 -1.82 5.27 8.89
CA SER A 115 -0.89 4.94 9.98
C SER A 115 -1.01 3.47 10.39
N LEU A 116 -2.23 2.96 10.52
CA LEU A 116 -2.47 1.54 10.83
C LEU A 116 -1.91 0.61 9.75
N LEU A 117 -2.09 0.95 8.48
CA LEU A 117 -1.51 0.20 7.36
C LEU A 117 0.02 0.25 7.36
N MET A 118 0.63 1.39 7.69
CA MET A 118 2.09 1.50 7.81
C MET A 118 2.64 0.69 9.00
N GLU A 119 1.94 0.65 10.15
CA GLU A 119 2.28 -0.25 11.26
C GLU A 119 2.24 -1.70 10.82
N ALA A 120 1.17 -2.10 10.12
CA ALA A 120 1.03 -3.45 9.58
C ALA A 120 2.14 -3.80 8.58
N ALA A 121 2.53 -2.85 7.71
CA ALA A 121 3.63 -3.04 6.77
C ALA A 121 4.95 -3.36 7.46
N VAL A 122 5.29 -2.57 8.49
CA VAL A 122 6.53 -2.75 9.24
C VAL A 122 6.53 -4.09 9.99
N GLU A 123 5.40 -4.45 10.61
CA GLU A 123 5.25 -5.71 11.31
C GLU A 123 5.34 -6.91 10.35
N ALA A 124 4.64 -6.85 9.23
CA ALA A 124 4.68 -7.89 8.20
C ALA A 124 6.09 -8.06 7.61
N ALA A 125 6.78 -6.95 7.33
CA ALA A 125 8.15 -6.99 6.83
C ALA A 125 9.13 -7.64 7.82
N ARG A 126 9.00 -7.36 9.12
CA ARG A 126 9.80 -8.03 10.17
C ARG A 126 9.53 -9.52 10.22
N ARG A 127 8.27 -9.93 10.19
CA ARG A 127 7.88 -11.35 10.19
C ARG A 127 8.42 -12.09 8.97
N ALA A 128 8.48 -11.42 7.81
CA ALA A 128 9.04 -11.96 6.58
C ALA A 128 10.59 -11.96 6.52
N GLY A 129 11.25 -11.37 7.52
CA GLY A 129 12.72 -11.31 7.59
C GLY A 129 13.35 -10.28 6.68
N PHE A 130 12.60 -9.27 6.23
CA PHE A 130 13.16 -8.14 5.50
C PHE A 130 13.98 -7.24 6.43
N LEU A 131 15.07 -6.67 5.90
CA LEU A 131 15.90 -5.71 6.61
C LEU A 131 15.60 -4.26 6.18
N ARG A 132 14.98 -4.08 5.01
CA ARG A 132 14.69 -2.76 4.45
C ARG A 132 13.34 -2.74 3.74
N LEU A 133 12.58 -1.68 4.02
CA LEU A 133 11.38 -1.27 3.30
C LEU A 133 11.67 -0.08 2.41
N GLU A 134 11.11 -0.09 1.21
CA GLU A 134 11.23 0.95 0.21
C GLU A 134 9.87 1.37 -0.32
N LEU A 135 9.76 2.61 -0.76
CA LEU A 135 8.60 3.13 -1.46
C LEU A 135 9.01 4.31 -2.34
N ALA A 136 8.14 4.66 -3.28
CA ALA A 136 8.27 5.87 -4.08
C ALA A 136 7.02 6.75 -3.89
N ALA A 137 7.23 8.07 -3.87
CA ALA A 137 6.16 9.05 -3.77
C ALA A 137 6.44 10.25 -4.66
N ALA A 138 5.42 10.78 -5.32
CA ALA A 138 5.53 12.04 -6.04
C ALA A 138 5.98 13.16 -5.09
N VAL A 139 6.90 13.99 -5.53
CA VAL A 139 7.50 15.06 -4.67
C VAL A 139 6.43 16.02 -4.15
N SER A 140 5.40 16.30 -4.93
CA SER A 140 4.28 17.17 -4.53
C SER A 140 3.30 16.50 -3.55
N ASN A 141 3.34 15.18 -3.40
CA ASN A 141 2.47 14.45 -2.47
C ASN A 141 2.92 14.62 -1.00
N ARG A 142 2.80 15.85 -0.50
CA ARG A 142 3.23 16.24 0.86
C ARG A 142 2.57 15.40 1.95
N ARG A 143 1.33 14.95 1.71
CA ARG A 143 0.58 14.14 2.67
C ARG A 143 1.18 12.75 2.82
N ALA A 144 1.47 12.07 1.73
CA ALA A 144 2.14 10.78 1.74
C ALA A 144 3.55 10.90 2.36
N ALA A 145 4.32 11.91 1.95
CA ALA A 145 5.64 12.17 2.50
C ALA A 145 5.62 12.40 4.02
N ALA A 146 4.63 13.13 4.54
CA ALA A 146 4.47 13.32 5.99
C ALA A 146 4.15 12.00 6.71
N LEU A 147 3.28 11.16 6.13
CA LEU A 147 3.00 9.84 6.66
C LEU A 147 4.26 8.97 6.70
N TYR A 148 5.02 8.89 5.61
CA TYR A 148 6.22 8.06 5.53
C TYR A 148 7.31 8.50 6.50
N ARG A 149 7.56 9.82 6.64
CA ARG A 149 8.50 10.36 7.63
C ARG A 149 8.10 10.02 9.07
N LYS A 150 6.81 10.03 9.40
CA LYS A 150 6.31 9.59 10.71
C LYS A 150 6.72 8.15 11.03
N PHE A 151 6.88 7.32 9.99
CA PHE A 151 7.32 5.93 10.11
C PHE A 151 8.81 5.75 9.83
N ALA A 152 9.62 6.81 10.01
CA ALA A 152 11.06 6.82 9.83
C ALA A 152 11.54 6.40 8.43
N PHE A 153 10.73 6.64 7.39
CA PHE A 153 11.23 6.57 6.03
C PHE A 153 12.00 7.85 5.70
N GLU A 154 13.20 7.66 5.18
CA GLU A 154 14.10 8.74 4.79
C GLU A 154 14.30 8.76 3.26
N PRO A 155 14.40 9.94 2.65
CA PRO A 155 14.77 10.05 1.25
C PRO A 155 16.12 9.39 0.98
N CYS A 156 16.19 8.55 -0.06
CA CYS A 156 17.43 7.88 -0.48
C CYS A 156 17.72 8.01 -1.97
N GLY A 157 16.82 8.64 -2.73
CA GLY A 157 17.00 8.88 -4.16
C GLY A 157 15.90 9.73 -4.75
N LEU A 158 16.13 10.18 -5.98
CA LEU A 158 15.15 10.90 -6.81
C LEU A 158 15.15 10.26 -8.20
N LEU A 159 13.97 9.94 -8.71
CA LEU A 159 13.78 9.49 -10.08
C LEU A 159 13.12 10.63 -10.86
N PRO A 160 13.86 11.35 -11.72
CA PRO A 160 13.30 12.43 -12.54
C PRO A 160 12.21 11.90 -13.47
N CYS A 161 11.14 12.66 -13.64
CA CYS A 161 10.00 12.29 -14.49
C CYS A 161 9.45 10.88 -14.16
N GLY A 162 9.45 10.49 -12.90
CA GLY A 162 9.14 9.14 -12.46
C GLY A 162 7.66 8.77 -12.54
N ILE A 163 6.76 9.76 -12.64
CA ILE A 163 5.32 9.56 -12.82
C ILE A 163 4.74 10.61 -13.78
N ARG A 164 3.76 10.20 -14.57
CA ARG A 164 2.90 11.11 -15.33
C ARG A 164 1.58 11.28 -14.60
N LEU A 165 1.30 12.49 -14.16
CA LEU A 165 0.04 12.83 -13.48
C LEU A 165 -1.15 12.81 -14.44
N GLY A 166 -2.37 12.73 -13.91
CA GLY A 166 -3.61 12.82 -14.69
C GLY A 166 -3.74 14.11 -15.52
N SER A 167 -3.10 15.20 -15.09
CA SER A 167 -2.98 16.45 -15.84
C SER A 167 -2.07 16.37 -17.09
N GLY A 168 -1.39 15.23 -17.30
CA GLY A 168 -0.39 15.02 -18.35
C GLY A 168 1.01 15.54 -18.02
N LYS A 169 1.21 16.20 -16.88
CA LYS A 169 2.54 16.64 -16.40
C LYS A 169 3.34 15.49 -15.88
N TYR A 170 4.66 15.52 -16.11
CA TYR A 170 5.60 14.60 -15.47
C TYR A 170 6.07 15.19 -14.14
N GLU A 171 6.23 14.31 -13.15
CA GLU A 171 6.73 14.67 -11.84
C GLU A 171 7.80 13.69 -11.37
N ASP A 172 8.71 14.19 -10.56
CA ASP A 172 9.76 13.37 -9.98
C ASP A 172 9.21 12.50 -8.85
N LEU A 173 9.72 11.27 -8.76
CA LEU A 173 9.44 10.37 -7.63
C LEU A 173 10.59 10.43 -6.63
N GLN A 174 10.28 10.79 -5.40
CA GLN A 174 11.18 10.62 -4.28
C GLN A 174 11.18 9.16 -3.83
N ILE A 175 12.33 8.50 -3.92
CA ILE A 175 12.53 7.17 -3.36
C ILE A 175 12.84 7.34 -1.88
N MET A 176 12.11 6.62 -1.05
CA MET A 176 12.29 6.65 0.40
C MET A 176 12.49 5.24 0.93
N SER A 177 13.28 5.10 1.97
CA SER A 177 13.52 3.80 2.59
C SER A 177 13.69 3.90 4.11
N ARG A 178 13.47 2.77 4.78
CA ARG A 178 13.75 2.60 6.21
C ARG A 178 14.31 1.23 6.53
N SER A 179 15.06 1.12 7.60
CA SER A 179 15.39 -0.18 8.22
C SER A 179 14.17 -0.73 8.98
N VAL A 180 14.07 -2.07 9.05
CA VAL A 180 12.91 -2.79 9.66
C VAL A 180 13.31 -3.44 10.97
#